data_0057b5e3288745fc364b0bb9b81ccf8a
#
_entry.id   0057b5e3288745fc364b0bb9b81ccf8a
#
_cell.length_a   1.000
_cell.length_b   1.000
_cell.length_c   1.000
_cell.angle_alpha   90.00
_cell.angle_beta   90.00
_cell.angle_gamma   90.00
#
_symmetry.space_group_name_H-M   'P 1'
#
loop_
_entity.id
_entity.type
_entity.pdbx_description
1 polymer ?
#
loop_
_entity_poly.entity_id
_entity_poly.type
_entity_poly.pdbx_seq_one_letter_code
_entity_poly.pdbx_strand_id
1 'polypeptide(L)'
;MRQLILEIKNVIARYGNIKVLHDVSLSIYPSEVIGIVGQSGSGKTSLLNCILQLEPNLKIDAGEILYTNQKLLDMNQREYRQLFKDEIATIFQSSNFSLVPTRKISAQFYETTNGKLSREETRQKAYDLFRKFELKEPERIFNSYPFTLSIGMAQRVAVSLALMNDPKLLLCDEPTSSLDVKSAYEMVQQLKRLKEEKGMTMVVITHNIALAAQLCNRIAVMYQGRIIEVQETNTLIKNPMHAYTKELLAALPKTEDLWDD
;
A
#
# COMPACT_ATOMS: atom_id res chain seq x y z
N MET A 1 16.57 16.60 -13.19
CA MET A 1 16.25 15.24 -12.70
C MET A 1 14.84 15.25 -12.12
N ARG A 2 13.99 14.27 -12.40
CA ARG A 2 12.68 14.17 -11.73
C ARG A 2 12.93 13.92 -10.24
N GLN A 3 12.32 14.71 -9.37
CA GLN A 3 12.41 14.53 -7.92
C GLN A 3 11.72 13.21 -7.54
N LEU A 4 12.40 12.37 -6.75
CA LEU A 4 11.83 11.12 -6.23
C LEU A 4 10.98 11.42 -4.99
N ILE A 5 9.90 10.66 -4.79
CA ILE A 5 9.10 10.73 -3.57
C ILE A 5 9.62 9.74 -2.53
N LEU A 6 9.96 8.53 -2.95
CA LEU A 6 10.59 7.52 -2.08
C LEU A 6 11.74 6.87 -2.84
N GLU A 7 12.88 6.73 -2.19
CA GLU A 7 14.07 6.10 -2.75
C GLU A 7 14.67 5.11 -1.75
N ILE A 8 14.88 3.90 -2.20
CA ILE A 8 15.50 2.81 -1.46
C ILE A 8 16.84 2.55 -2.12
N LYS A 9 17.94 2.65 -1.35
CA LYS A 9 19.32 2.51 -1.85
C LYS A 9 20.05 1.41 -1.12
N ASN A 10 20.37 0.35 -1.83
CA ASN A 10 21.25 -0.73 -1.39
C ASN A 10 20.90 -1.29 0.01
N VAL A 11 19.59 -1.41 0.30
CA VAL A 11 19.11 -1.83 1.61
C VAL A 11 19.39 -3.31 1.84
N ILE A 12 20.08 -3.57 2.94
CA ILE A 12 20.35 -4.91 3.49
C ILE A 12 19.68 -4.96 4.86
N ALA A 13 18.83 -5.96 5.09
CA ALA A 13 18.15 -6.10 6.38
C ALA A 13 18.04 -7.56 6.82
N ARG A 14 17.92 -7.75 8.16
CA ARG A 14 17.85 -9.08 8.79
C ARG A 14 16.89 -9.13 9.98
N TYR A 15 16.35 -10.33 10.21
CA TYR A 15 15.71 -10.73 11.47
C TYR A 15 16.71 -11.58 12.27
N GLY A 16 17.17 -11.09 13.41
CA GLY A 16 18.22 -11.77 14.17
C GLY A 16 19.45 -12.01 13.30
N ASN A 17 19.76 -13.27 13.01
CA ASN A 17 20.91 -13.66 12.15
C ASN A 17 20.51 -13.97 10.71
N ILE A 18 19.21 -13.93 10.37
CA ILE A 18 18.71 -14.30 9.05
C ILE A 18 18.58 -13.04 8.18
N LYS A 19 19.42 -12.92 7.16
CA LYS A 19 19.31 -11.85 6.16
C LYS A 19 18.10 -12.10 5.28
N VAL A 20 17.21 -11.10 5.20
CA VAL A 20 15.94 -11.17 4.46
C VAL A 20 15.88 -10.20 3.28
N LEU A 21 16.70 -9.14 3.29
CA LEU A 21 16.89 -8.24 2.16
C LEU A 21 18.37 -8.19 1.78
N HIS A 22 18.62 -8.30 0.48
CA HIS A 22 19.96 -8.44 -0.09
C HIS A 22 20.22 -7.36 -1.14
N ASP A 23 20.68 -6.17 -0.72
CA ASP A 23 21.05 -5.08 -1.62
C ASP A 23 19.86 -4.59 -2.47
N VAL A 24 18.77 -4.23 -1.80
CA VAL A 24 17.53 -3.80 -2.47
C VAL A 24 17.61 -2.32 -2.80
N SER A 25 17.40 -1.99 -4.09
CA SER A 25 17.31 -0.61 -4.57
C SER A 25 16.05 -0.42 -5.41
N LEU A 26 15.30 0.67 -5.14
CA LEU A 26 14.07 1.01 -5.85
C LEU A 26 13.81 2.52 -5.78
N SER A 27 13.46 3.12 -6.91
CA SER A 27 13.10 4.54 -7.01
C SER A 27 11.64 4.69 -7.37
N ILE A 28 10.89 5.49 -6.60
CA ILE A 28 9.47 5.77 -6.78
C ILE A 28 9.30 7.25 -7.12
N TYR A 29 8.58 7.53 -8.21
CA TYR A 29 8.32 8.89 -8.70
C TYR A 29 6.96 9.41 -8.23
N PRO A 30 6.78 10.73 -8.09
CA PRO A 30 5.47 11.32 -7.83
C PRO A 30 4.44 10.92 -8.91
N SER A 31 3.20 10.71 -8.49
CA SER A 31 2.07 10.30 -9.35
C SER A 31 2.27 8.96 -10.07
N GLU A 32 3.17 8.13 -9.56
CA GLU A 32 3.42 6.78 -10.04
C GLU A 32 2.73 5.75 -9.15
N VAL A 33 2.20 4.71 -9.75
CA VAL A 33 1.82 3.49 -9.04
C VAL A 33 2.82 2.40 -9.40
N ILE A 34 3.60 1.96 -8.43
CA ILE A 34 4.55 0.86 -8.60
C ILE A 34 4.09 -0.39 -7.84
N GLY A 35 4.08 -1.52 -8.54
CA GLY A 35 3.81 -2.83 -7.94
C GLY A 35 5.11 -3.50 -7.50
N ILE A 36 5.15 -4.04 -6.27
CA ILE A 36 6.22 -4.94 -5.83
C ILE A 36 5.60 -6.34 -5.77
N VAL A 37 5.98 -7.19 -6.73
CA VAL A 37 5.38 -8.52 -6.89
C VAL A 37 6.40 -9.63 -6.61
N GLY A 38 5.92 -10.78 -6.17
CA GLY A 38 6.73 -11.97 -5.90
C GLY A 38 5.99 -12.96 -5.00
N GLN A 39 6.48 -14.18 -4.91
CA GLN A 39 5.89 -15.22 -4.05
C GLN A 39 5.94 -14.84 -2.57
N SER A 40 5.17 -15.58 -1.75
CA SER A 40 5.27 -15.49 -0.28
C SER A 40 6.72 -15.76 0.16
N GLY A 41 7.22 -14.98 1.12
CA GLY A 41 8.59 -15.11 1.59
C GLY A 41 9.66 -14.46 0.70
N SER A 42 9.31 -13.79 -0.41
CA SER A 42 10.30 -13.11 -1.26
C SER A 42 10.92 -11.85 -0.64
N GLY A 43 10.39 -11.36 0.50
CA GLY A 43 10.91 -10.19 1.22
C GLY A 43 10.06 -8.92 1.10
N LYS A 44 8.93 -8.94 0.39
CA LYS A 44 8.07 -7.75 0.15
C LYS A 44 7.61 -7.06 1.44
N THR A 45 7.03 -7.84 2.36
CA THR A 45 6.60 -7.31 3.67
C THR A 45 7.80 -6.85 4.52
N SER A 46 8.96 -7.52 4.42
CA SER A 46 10.17 -7.06 5.09
C SER A 46 10.64 -5.71 4.54
N LEU A 47 10.55 -5.49 3.23
CA LEU A 47 10.87 -4.21 2.62
C LEU A 47 9.90 -3.10 3.08
N LEU A 48 8.61 -3.40 3.12
CA LEU A 48 7.61 -2.47 3.68
C LEU A 48 7.90 -2.16 5.15
N ASN A 49 8.21 -3.18 5.96
CA ASN A 49 8.54 -3.00 7.37
C ASN A 49 9.82 -2.17 7.58
N CYS A 50 10.80 -2.22 6.66
CA CYS A 50 11.94 -1.30 6.69
C CYS A 50 11.50 0.15 6.46
N ILE A 51 10.55 0.41 5.56
CA ILE A 51 10.00 1.75 5.33
C ILE A 51 9.18 2.22 6.54
N LEU A 52 8.32 1.33 7.07
CA LEU A 52 7.41 1.63 8.17
C LEU A 52 8.06 1.60 9.56
N GLN A 53 9.26 1.05 9.70
CA GLN A 53 9.97 0.87 10.99
C GLN A 53 9.08 0.28 12.10
N LEU A 54 8.11 -0.57 11.74
CA LEU A 54 7.13 -1.12 12.67
C LEU A 54 7.58 -2.41 13.34
N GLU A 55 8.63 -3.05 12.80
CA GLU A 55 9.09 -4.37 13.25
C GLU A 55 10.41 -4.23 14.03
N PRO A 56 10.37 -4.28 15.39
CA PRO A 56 11.57 -4.04 16.22
C PRO A 56 12.70 -5.04 15.99
N ASN A 57 12.35 -6.25 15.54
CA ASN A 57 13.33 -7.32 15.30
C ASN A 57 13.98 -7.25 13.91
N LEU A 58 13.46 -6.39 13.02
CA LEU A 58 14.01 -6.15 11.69
C LEU A 58 15.06 -5.04 11.76
N LYS A 59 16.31 -5.38 11.49
CA LYS A 59 17.43 -4.44 11.50
C LYS A 59 17.93 -4.19 10.09
N ILE A 60 18.10 -2.92 9.74
CA ILE A 60 18.77 -2.49 8.52
C ILE A 60 20.27 -2.42 8.81
N ASP A 61 21.04 -3.26 8.14
CA ASP A 61 22.49 -3.35 8.32
C ASP A 61 23.25 -2.37 7.42
N ALA A 62 22.68 -2.06 6.25
CA ALA A 62 23.27 -1.13 5.27
C ALA A 62 22.21 -0.55 4.36
N GLY A 63 22.58 0.53 3.69
CA GLY A 63 21.71 1.24 2.74
C GLY A 63 20.91 2.36 3.37
N GLU A 64 20.07 2.99 2.56
CA GLU A 64 19.30 4.16 2.94
C GLU A 64 17.87 4.06 2.39
N ILE A 65 16.91 4.63 3.14
CA ILE A 65 15.55 4.86 2.69
C ILE A 65 15.26 6.35 2.83
N LEU A 66 15.01 7.02 1.70
CA LEU A 66 14.81 8.45 1.65
C LEU A 66 13.38 8.76 1.20
N TYR A 67 12.70 9.62 1.94
CA TYR A 67 11.45 10.23 1.53
C TYR A 67 11.71 11.71 1.19
N THR A 68 11.43 12.13 -0.04
CA THR A 68 11.71 13.50 -0.53
C THR A 68 13.12 14.01 -0.17
N ASN A 69 14.14 13.14 -0.35
CA ASN A 69 15.54 13.35 -0.02
C ASN A 69 15.89 13.40 1.49
N GLN A 70 14.94 13.13 2.39
CA GLN A 70 15.20 13.03 3.82
C GLN A 70 15.33 11.55 4.21
N LYS A 71 16.39 11.19 4.93
CA LYS A 71 16.61 9.82 5.40
C LYS A 71 15.62 9.46 6.49
N LEU A 72 14.78 8.44 6.26
CA LEU A 72 13.78 8.00 7.24
C LEU A 72 14.43 7.46 8.53
N LEU A 73 15.60 6.83 8.41
CA LEU A 73 16.32 6.23 9.55
C LEU A 73 16.95 7.26 10.48
N ASP A 74 17.20 8.48 9.99
CA ASP A 74 17.81 9.56 10.77
C ASP A 74 16.77 10.44 11.49
N MET A 75 15.47 10.23 11.17
CA MET A 75 14.38 10.98 11.79
C MET A 75 14.19 10.59 13.25
N ASN A 76 13.98 11.59 14.12
CA ASN A 76 13.50 11.31 15.44
C ASN A 76 12.04 10.82 15.44
N GLN A 77 11.60 10.21 16.54
CA GLN A 77 10.29 9.58 16.63
C GLN A 77 9.11 10.56 16.38
N ARG A 78 9.29 11.85 16.73
CA ARG A 78 8.27 12.88 16.52
C ARG A 78 8.15 13.25 15.05
N GLU A 79 9.27 13.49 14.38
CA GLU A 79 9.35 13.79 12.93
C GLU A 79 8.77 12.64 12.12
N TYR A 80 9.18 11.41 12.45
CA TYR A 80 8.71 10.21 11.80
C TYR A 80 7.18 10.05 11.93
N ARG A 81 6.63 10.17 13.15
CA ARG A 81 5.19 10.11 13.37
C ARG A 81 4.43 11.21 12.65
N GLN A 82 5.00 12.41 12.58
CA GLN A 82 4.38 13.53 11.86
C GLN A 82 4.34 13.26 10.35
N LEU A 83 5.43 12.73 9.78
CA LEU A 83 5.50 12.34 8.37
C LEU A 83 4.43 11.29 8.01
N PHE A 84 4.32 10.23 8.80
CA PHE A 84 3.32 9.18 8.59
C PHE A 84 1.88 9.63 8.90
N LYS A 85 1.71 10.66 9.67
CA LYS A 85 0.40 11.28 9.88
C LYS A 85 -0.02 12.16 8.70
N ASP A 86 0.91 12.89 8.10
CA ASP A 86 0.61 13.97 7.17
C ASP A 86 0.80 13.60 5.71
N GLU A 87 1.80 12.78 5.41
CA GLU A 87 2.25 12.59 4.01
C GLU A 87 2.25 11.13 3.55
N ILE A 88 2.37 10.17 4.46
CA ILE A 88 2.41 8.74 4.12
C ILE A 88 1.25 8.03 4.81
N ALA A 89 0.46 7.30 4.06
CA ALA A 89 -0.57 6.43 4.62
C ALA A 89 -0.32 4.98 4.23
N THR A 90 -0.86 4.06 5.04
CA THR A 90 -0.70 2.62 4.81
C THR A 90 -2.04 1.91 4.86
N ILE A 91 -2.27 1.04 3.88
CA ILE A 91 -3.35 0.06 3.87
C ILE A 91 -2.70 -1.30 4.13
N PHE A 92 -3.03 -1.92 5.27
CA PHE A 92 -2.52 -3.25 5.63
C PHE A 92 -3.39 -4.36 5.06
N GLN A 93 -2.82 -5.54 4.91
CA GLN A 93 -3.45 -6.76 4.39
C GLN A 93 -4.78 -7.10 5.07
N SER A 94 -4.92 -6.83 6.35
CA SER A 94 -6.16 -7.06 7.09
C SER A 94 -6.67 -5.75 7.68
N SER A 95 -7.94 -5.43 7.41
CA SER A 95 -8.63 -4.28 8.02
C SER A 95 -8.63 -4.31 9.55
N ASN A 96 -8.49 -5.51 10.15
CA ASN A 96 -8.37 -5.69 11.61
C ASN A 96 -7.13 -5.02 12.20
N PHE A 97 -6.07 -4.79 11.41
CA PHE A 97 -4.88 -4.06 11.84
C PHE A 97 -4.99 -2.55 11.61
N SER A 98 -5.93 -2.13 10.76
CA SER A 98 -6.11 -0.71 10.43
C SER A 98 -7.17 -0.03 11.31
N LEU A 99 -8.14 -0.78 11.83
CA LEU A 99 -9.22 -0.26 12.66
C LEU A 99 -9.19 -0.89 14.05
N VAL A 100 -9.33 -0.06 15.08
CA VAL A 100 -9.44 -0.53 16.48
C VAL A 100 -10.84 -1.07 16.73
N PRO A 101 -11.03 -2.39 16.96
CA PRO A 101 -12.37 -3.00 17.00
C PRO A 101 -13.28 -2.44 18.11
N THR A 102 -12.70 -2.06 19.24
CA THR A 102 -13.41 -1.59 20.45
C THR A 102 -13.76 -0.11 20.42
N ARG A 103 -13.37 0.63 19.35
CA ARG A 103 -13.63 2.04 19.21
C ARG A 103 -14.56 2.32 18.04
N LYS A 104 -15.51 3.27 18.22
CA LYS A 104 -16.36 3.71 17.11
C LYS A 104 -15.52 4.25 15.96
N ILE A 105 -15.98 4.04 14.74
CA ILE A 105 -15.33 4.54 13.52
C ILE A 105 -15.17 6.07 13.61
N SER A 106 -16.21 6.80 14.04
CA SER A 106 -16.15 8.26 14.23
C SER A 106 -15.00 8.71 15.13
N ALA A 107 -14.76 8.01 16.25
CA ALA A 107 -13.68 8.35 17.17
C ALA A 107 -12.31 8.22 16.51
N GLN A 108 -12.11 7.19 15.67
CA GLN A 108 -10.85 6.95 14.95
C GLN A 108 -10.62 8.03 13.88
N PHE A 109 -11.66 8.45 13.17
CA PHE A 109 -11.58 9.54 12.20
C PHE A 109 -11.23 10.88 12.85
N TYR A 110 -11.86 11.22 13.99
CA TYR A 110 -11.52 12.44 14.75
C TYR A 110 -10.08 12.42 15.27
N GLU A 111 -9.58 11.26 15.70
CA GLU A 111 -8.20 11.12 16.16
C GLU A 111 -7.20 11.25 15.02
N THR A 112 -7.51 10.70 13.85
CA THR A 112 -6.66 10.78 12.66
C THR A 112 -6.45 12.23 12.23
N THR A 113 -7.50 13.05 12.22
CA THR A 113 -7.39 14.46 11.87
C THR A 113 -6.77 15.31 12.98
N ASN A 114 -6.91 14.90 14.25
CA ASN A 114 -6.28 15.46 15.45
C ASN A 114 -6.11 17.00 15.42
N GLY A 115 -7.21 17.70 15.29
CA GLY A 115 -7.25 19.17 15.34
C GLY A 115 -6.87 19.90 14.05
N LYS A 116 -6.50 19.19 12.97
CA LYS A 116 -6.35 19.78 11.63
C LYS A 116 -7.71 20.20 11.04
N LEU A 117 -8.74 19.45 11.35
CA LEU A 117 -10.12 19.68 10.93
C LEU A 117 -11.01 19.74 12.16
N SER A 118 -12.05 20.57 12.09
CA SER A 118 -13.14 20.54 13.07
C SER A 118 -13.87 19.18 13.01
N ARG A 119 -14.67 18.89 14.03
CA ARG A 119 -15.48 17.65 14.04
C ARG A 119 -16.45 17.60 12.86
N GLU A 120 -17.01 18.73 12.48
CA GLU A 120 -17.95 18.82 11.37
C GLU A 120 -17.23 18.56 10.03
N GLU A 121 -16.10 19.23 9.79
CA GLU A 121 -15.28 19.01 8.58
C GLU A 121 -14.77 17.57 8.49
N THR A 122 -14.34 17.00 9.62
CA THR A 122 -13.91 15.59 9.69
C THR A 122 -15.06 14.65 9.29
N ARG A 123 -16.26 14.90 9.84
CA ARG A 123 -17.45 14.10 9.54
C ARG A 123 -17.82 14.21 8.05
N GLN A 124 -17.87 15.42 7.52
CA GLN A 124 -18.22 15.63 6.12
C GLN A 124 -17.21 14.96 5.18
N LYS A 125 -15.91 15.14 5.42
CA LYS A 125 -14.85 14.50 4.64
C LYS A 125 -14.93 12.96 4.71
N ALA A 126 -15.21 12.41 5.89
CA ALA A 126 -15.42 10.97 6.05
C ALA A 126 -16.61 10.47 5.21
N TYR A 127 -17.74 11.19 5.23
CA TYR A 127 -18.91 10.82 4.42
C TYR A 127 -18.63 10.88 2.93
N ASP A 128 -17.89 11.89 2.46
CA ASP A 128 -17.50 12.02 1.06
C ASP A 128 -16.58 10.88 0.63
N LEU A 129 -15.62 10.48 1.48
CA LEU A 129 -14.79 9.31 1.25
C LEU A 129 -15.62 8.02 1.24
N PHE A 130 -16.55 7.85 2.19
CA PHE A 130 -17.43 6.67 2.21
C PHE A 130 -18.26 6.56 0.93
N ARG A 131 -18.83 7.66 0.44
CA ARG A 131 -19.55 7.69 -0.85
C ARG A 131 -18.64 7.33 -2.02
N LYS A 132 -17.40 7.88 -2.03
CA LYS A 132 -16.40 7.57 -3.05
C LYS A 132 -16.03 6.09 -3.08
N PHE A 133 -15.98 5.44 -1.91
CA PHE A 133 -15.77 4.00 -1.76
C PHE A 133 -17.07 3.18 -1.76
N GLU A 134 -18.17 3.75 -2.29
CA GLU A 134 -19.44 3.06 -2.49
C GLU A 134 -20.03 2.45 -1.20
N LEU A 135 -19.68 3.03 -0.04
CA LEU A 135 -20.26 2.68 1.24
C LEU A 135 -21.62 3.36 1.37
N LYS A 136 -22.68 2.55 1.41
CA LYS A 136 -24.03 3.03 1.64
C LYS A 136 -24.22 3.41 3.11
N GLU A 137 -25.12 4.36 3.39
CA GLU A 137 -25.45 4.83 4.75
C GLU A 137 -24.21 5.37 5.52
N PRO A 138 -23.50 6.41 5.02
CA PRO A 138 -22.27 6.93 5.64
C PRO A 138 -22.43 7.29 7.12
N GLU A 139 -23.55 7.87 7.51
CA GLU A 139 -23.84 8.26 8.88
C GLU A 139 -23.92 7.06 9.83
N ARG A 140 -24.59 5.99 9.42
CA ARG A 140 -24.67 4.74 10.19
C ARG A 140 -23.29 4.12 10.35
N ILE A 141 -22.51 4.02 9.27
CA ILE A 141 -21.16 3.45 9.30
C ILE A 141 -20.27 4.28 10.21
N PHE A 142 -20.28 5.59 10.11
CA PHE A 142 -19.46 6.49 10.93
C PHE A 142 -19.72 6.33 12.43
N ASN A 143 -20.96 6.05 12.82
CA ASN A 143 -21.37 5.87 14.23
C ASN A 143 -21.28 4.42 14.72
N SER A 144 -20.93 3.47 13.85
CA SER A 144 -20.82 2.05 14.16
C SER A 144 -19.43 1.64 14.68
N TYR A 145 -19.29 0.39 15.06
CA TYR A 145 -18.01 -0.24 15.40
C TYR A 145 -17.50 -1.09 14.25
N PRO A 146 -16.18 -1.26 14.07
CA PRO A 146 -15.61 -2.07 12.99
C PRO A 146 -16.15 -3.50 12.91
N PHE A 147 -16.36 -4.16 14.05
CA PHE A 147 -16.86 -5.54 14.11
C PHE A 147 -18.31 -5.71 13.63
N THR A 148 -19.05 -4.62 13.42
CA THR A 148 -20.41 -4.65 12.86
C THR A 148 -20.45 -4.58 11.34
N LEU A 149 -19.29 -4.41 10.70
CA LEU A 149 -19.15 -4.28 9.26
C LEU A 149 -18.75 -5.62 8.64
N SER A 150 -19.12 -5.82 7.37
CA SER A 150 -18.50 -6.89 6.57
C SER A 150 -17.01 -6.60 6.35
N ILE A 151 -16.22 -7.62 6.02
CA ILE A 151 -14.77 -7.48 5.76
C ILE A 151 -14.53 -6.41 4.67
N GLY A 152 -15.27 -6.47 3.57
CA GLY A 152 -15.14 -5.49 2.48
C GLY A 152 -15.53 -4.07 2.89
N MET A 153 -16.57 -3.90 3.72
CA MET A 153 -16.94 -2.59 4.28
C MET A 153 -15.84 -2.07 5.21
N ALA A 154 -15.34 -2.91 6.13
CA ALA A 154 -14.27 -2.52 7.04
C ALA A 154 -13.01 -2.11 6.29
N GLN A 155 -12.67 -2.78 5.20
CA GLN A 155 -11.52 -2.43 4.36
C GLN A 155 -11.71 -1.08 3.66
N ARG A 156 -12.89 -0.81 3.10
CA ARG A 156 -13.20 0.50 2.48
C ARG A 156 -13.18 1.63 3.51
N VAL A 157 -13.65 1.38 4.73
CA VAL A 157 -13.53 2.32 5.86
C VAL A 157 -12.07 2.56 6.23
N ALA A 158 -11.24 1.50 6.29
CA ALA A 158 -9.81 1.62 6.57
C ALA A 158 -9.07 2.43 5.49
N VAL A 159 -9.38 2.21 4.21
CA VAL A 159 -8.86 3.03 3.10
C VAL A 159 -9.32 4.48 3.23
N SER A 160 -10.60 4.71 3.57
CA SER A 160 -11.13 6.06 3.79
C SER A 160 -10.40 6.76 4.94
N LEU A 161 -10.12 6.03 6.03
CA LEU A 161 -9.35 6.55 7.17
C LEU A 161 -7.93 6.92 6.77
N ALA A 162 -7.25 6.06 5.99
CA ALA A 162 -5.90 6.31 5.48
C ALA A 162 -5.82 7.59 4.61
N LEU A 163 -6.90 7.92 3.90
CA LEU A 163 -6.97 9.10 3.02
C LEU A 163 -7.41 10.39 3.72
N MET A 164 -7.72 10.36 5.02
CA MET A 164 -8.25 11.53 5.73
C MET A 164 -7.33 12.74 5.73
N ASN A 165 -6.02 12.53 5.75
CA ASN A 165 -5.03 13.61 5.78
C ASN A 165 -4.46 13.96 4.39
N ASP A 166 -5.08 13.49 3.29
CA ASP A 166 -4.64 13.68 1.91
C ASP A 166 -3.15 13.31 1.71
N PRO A 167 -2.76 12.07 1.99
CA PRO A 167 -1.36 11.66 1.92
C PRO A 167 -0.81 11.81 0.50
N LYS A 168 0.51 12.06 0.38
CA LYS A 168 1.22 12.13 -0.90
C LYS A 168 1.65 10.74 -1.39
N LEU A 169 1.84 9.79 -0.45
CA LEU A 169 2.25 8.42 -0.72
C LEU A 169 1.33 7.44 0.01
N LEU A 170 0.80 6.47 -0.72
CA LEU A 170 -0.01 5.39 -0.19
C LEU A 170 0.73 4.06 -0.32
N LEU A 171 1.02 3.41 0.80
CA LEU A 171 1.63 2.09 0.86
C LEU A 171 0.51 1.06 1.02
N CYS A 172 0.36 0.15 0.07
CA CYS A 172 -0.69 -0.87 0.09
C CYS A 172 -0.05 -2.26 0.22
N ASP A 173 -0.27 -2.92 1.34
CA ASP A 173 0.18 -4.30 1.57
C ASP A 173 -0.98 -5.26 1.34
N GLU A 174 -0.93 -6.01 0.23
CA GLU A 174 -1.92 -7.00 -0.17
C GLU A 174 -3.37 -6.47 -0.09
N PRO A 175 -3.72 -5.34 -0.74
CA PRO A 175 -4.98 -4.62 -0.49
C PRO A 175 -6.24 -5.40 -0.84
N THR A 176 -6.12 -6.56 -1.49
CA THR A 176 -7.25 -7.40 -1.91
C THR A 176 -7.24 -8.83 -1.37
N SER A 177 -6.22 -9.24 -0.62
CA SER A 177 -6.01 -10.64 -0.23
C SER A 177 -7.11 -11.24 0.67
N SER A 178 -7.84 -10.40 1.40
CA SER A 178 -8.91 -10.83 2.32
C SER A 178 -10.31 -10.68 1.72
N LEU A 179 -10.40 -10.28 0.44
CA LEU A 179 -11.65 -9.97 -0.24
C LEU A 179 -12.08 -11.12 -1.17
N ASP A 180 -13.39 -11.29 -1.31
CA ASP A 180 -13.95 -12.08 -2.41
C ASP A 180 -13.64 -11.42 -3.77
N VAL A 181 -13.79 -12.16 -4.86
CA VAL A 181 -13.42 -11.72 -6.22
C VAL A 181 -14.07 -10.39 -6.60
N LYS A 182 -15.37 -10.22 -6.30
CA LYS A 182 -16.12 -9.00 -6.61
C LYS A 182 -15.59 -7.81 -5.80
N SER A 183 -15.45 -7.98 -4.50
CA SER A 183 -14.91 -6.92 -3.62
C SER A 183 -13.47 -6.56 -3.95
N ALA A 184 -12.65 -7.54 -4.36
CA ALA A 184 -11.29 -7.32 -4.82
C ALA A 184 -11.27 -6.47 -6.10
N TYR A 185 -12.10 -6.81 -7.08
CA TYR A 185 -12.25 -6.03 -8.31
C TYR A 185 -12.67 -4.59 -8.03
N GLU A 186 -13.70 -4.39 -7.20
CA GLU A 186 -14.20 -3.07 -6.81
C GLU A 186 -13.09 -2.25 -6.12
N MET A 187 -12.30 -2.86 -5.23
CA MET A 187 -11.16 -2.21 -4.60
C MET A 187 -10.10 -1.75 -5.61
N VAL A 188 -9.76 -2.59 -6.58
CA VAL A 188 -8.83 -2.23 -7.66
C VAL A 188 -9.34 -1.03 -8.46
N GLN A 189 -10.64 -1.02 -8.81
CA GLN A 189 -11.24 0.13 -9.51
C GLN A 189 -11.19 1.41 -8.69
N GLN A 190 -11.41 1.32 -7.38
CA GLN A 190 -11.30 2.46 -6.48
C GLN A 190 -9.87 3.00 -6.38
N LEU A 191 -8.85 2.13 -6.29
CA LEU A 191 -7.44 2.53 -6.32
C LEU A 191 -7.05 3.14 -7.67
N LYS A 192 -7.58 2.63 -8.80
CA LYS A 192 -7.41 3.24 -10.13
C LYS A 192 -7.97 4.67 -10.17
N ARG A 193 -9.17 4.88 -9.67
CA ARG A 193 -9.77 6.23 -9.59
C ARG A 193 -8.92 7.20 -8.77
N LEU A 194 -8.35 6.75 -7.63
CA LEU A 194 -7.42 7.58 -6.84
C LEU A 194 -6.18 7.98 -7.64
N LYS A 195 -5.62 7.06 -8.43
CA LYS A 195 -4.50 7.35 -9.32
C LYS A 195 -4.87 8.40 -10.37
N GLU A 196 -6.00 8.21 -11.05
CA GLU A 196 -6.43 9.04 -12.19
C GLU A 196 -6.89 10.43 -11.75
N GLU A 197 -7.72 10.51 -10.69
CA GLU A 197 -8.31 11.77 -10.26
C GLU A 197 -7.39 12.64 -9.40
N LYS A 198 -6.56 12.01 -8.56
CA LYS A 198 -5.71 12.73 -7.60
C LYS A 198 -4.22 12.67 -7.94
N GLY A 199 -3.82 11.93 -8.97
CA GLY A 199 -2.41 11.67 -9.23
C GLY A 199 -1.71 11.01 -8.03
N MET A 200 -2.43 10.15 -7.29
CA MET A 200 -1.91 9.51 -6.08
C MET A 200 -0.68 8.66 -6.38
N THR A 201 0.38 8.88 -5.61
CA THR A 201 1.54 7.98 -5.65
C THR A 201 1.26 6.75 -4.77
N MET A 202 1.46 5.55 -5.33
CA MET A 202 1.20 4.32 -4.57
C MET A 202 2.34 3.32 -4.74
N VAL A 203 2.65 2.61 -3.65
CA VAL A 203 3.44 1.37 -3.66
C VAL A 203 2.49 0.24 -3.32
N VAL A 204 2.28 -0.69 -4.24
CA VAL A 204 1.35 -1.81 -4.08
C VAL A 204 2.15 -3.10 -3.97
N ILE A 205 2.14 -3.69 -2.78
CA ILE A 205 2.75 -4.99 -2.53
C ILE A 205 1.69 -6.06 -2.75
N THR A 206 1.98 -7.03 -3.60
CA THR A 206 1.06 -8.13 -3.85
C THR A 206 1.77 -9.37 -4.43
N HIS A 207 1.21 -10.53 -4.19
CA HIS A 207 1.61 -11.76 -4.91
C HIS A 207 0.81 -11.93 -6.22
N ASN A 208 -0.23 -11.14 -6.43
CA ASN A 208 -1.08 -11.19 -7.61
C ASN A 208 -0.56 -10.22 -8.68
N ILE A 209 0.19 -10.76 -9.65
CA ILE A 209 0.74 -9.98 -10.77
C ILE A 209 -0.36 -9.45 -11.71
N ALA A 210 -1.53 -10.13 -11.82
CA ALA A 210 -2.65 -9.65 -12.62
C ALA A 210 -3.25 -8.37 -12.04
N LEU A 211 -3.34 -8.27 -10.71
CA LEU A 211 -3.72 -7.04 -10.01
C LEU A 211 -2.70 -5.93 -10.31
N ALA A 212 -1.40 -6.23 -10.13
CA ALA A 212 -0.35 -5.26 -10.42
C ALA A 212 -0.39 -4.80 -11.88
N ALA A 213 -0.64 -5.70 -12.82
CA ALA A 213 -0.77 -5.40 -14.24
C ALA A 213 -1.91 -4.42 -14.56
N GLN A 214 -3.01 -4.51 -13.81
CA GLN A 214 -4.17 -3.64 -14.01
C GLN A 214 -4.00 -2.23 -13.40
N LEU A 215 -3.23 -2.11 -12.32
CA LEU A 215 -3.17 -0.88 -11.51
C LEU A 215 -1.86 -0.11 -11.70
N CYS A 216 -0.73 -0.83 -11.82
CA CYS A 216 0.60 -0.24 -11.71
C CYS A 216 1.13 0.30 -13.04
N ASN A 217 1.90 1.38 -12.97
CA ASN A 217 2.65 1.92 -14.11
C ASN A 217 3.92 1.09 -14.37
N ARG A 218 4.59 0.71 -13.27
CA ARG A 218 5.80 -0.12 -13.27
C ARG A 218 5.64 -1.26 -12.29
N ILE A 219 6.33 -2.35 -12.55
CA ILE A 219 6.38 -3.51 -11.66
C ILE A 219 7.83 -3.81 -11.33
N ALA A 220 8.10 -3.96 -10.03
CA ALA A 220 9.33 -4.48 -9.47
C ALA A 220 9.09 -5.93 -9.04
N VAL A 221 9.82 -6.87 -9.63
CA VAL A 221 9.75 -8.29 -9.27
C VAL A 221 10.75 -8.59 -8.18
N MET A 222 10.26 -9.14 -7.07
CA MET A 222 11.07 -9.45 -5.90
C MET A 222 11.17 -10.97 -5.71
N TYR A 223 12.40 -11.46 -5.57
CA TYR A 223 12.72 -12.86 -5.38
C TYR A 223 13.88 -13.04 -4.41
N GLN A 224 13.73 -13.90 -3.40
CA GLN A 224 14.76 -14.19 -2.40
C GLN A 224 15.45 -12.95 -1.83
N GLY A 225 14.65 -11.95 -1.41
CA GLY A 225 15.15 -10.73 -0.79
C GLY A 225 15.84 -9.74 -1.75
N ARG A 226 15.72 -9.92 -3.05
CA ARG A 226 16.30 -9.05 -4.08
C ARG A 226 15.23 -8.54 -5.03
N ILE A 227 15.39 -7.33 -5.54
CA ILE A 227 14.67 -6.89 -6.74
C ILE A 227 15.47 -7.36 -7.95
N ILE A 228 14.86 -8.28 -8.72
CA ILE A 228 15.52 -8.94 -9.85
C ILE A 228 15.17 -8.32 -11.20
N GLU A 229 14.05 -7.60 -11.26
CA GLU A 229 13.59 -6.95 -12.48
C GLU A 229 12.68 -5.76 -12.13
N VAL A 230 12.85 -4.62 -12.81
CA VAL A 230 11.95 -3.46 -12.71
C VAL A 230 11.70 -2.94 -14.11
N GLN A 231 10.44 -2.95 -14.55
CA GLN A 231 10.06 -2.46 -15.88
C GLN A 231 8.70 -1.74 -15.86
N GLU A 232 8.41 -0.99 -16.91
CA GLU A 232 7.06 -0.58 -17.26
C GLU A 232 6.16 -1.81 -17.36
N THR A 233 4.95 -1.74 -16.83
CA THR A 233 4.04 -2.89 -16.72
C THR A 233 3.83 -3.61 -18.05
N ASN A 234 3.53 -2.87 -19.11
CA ASN A 234 3.31 -3.48 -20.44
C ASN A 234 4.55 -4.15 -21.00
N THR A 235 5.73 -3.60 -20.71
CA THR A 235 7.01 -4.18 -21.17
C THR A 235 7.31 -5.45 -20.40
N LEU A 236 7.13 -5.45 -19.09
CA LEU A 236 7.36 -6.63 -18.25
C LEU A 236 6.46 -7.81 -18.64
N ILE A 237 5.18 -7.53 -18.94
CA ILE A 237 4.23 -8.57 -19.36
C ILE A 237 4.59 -9.17 -20.72
N LYS A 238 4.98 -8.33 -21.69
CA LYS A 238 5.26 -8.78 -23.05
C LYS A 238 6.66 -9.37 -23.21
N ASN A 239 7.64 -8.82 -22.53
CA ASN A 239 9.06 -9.14 -22.67
C ASN A 239 9.76 -9.27 -21.31
N PRO A 240 9.35 -10.24 -20.46
CA PRO A 240 10.02 -10.50 -19.19
C PRO A 240 11.46 -10.98 -19.43
N MET A 241 12.42 -10.40 -18.71
CA MET A 241 13.84 -10.69 -18.90
C MET A 241 14.28 -11.83 -17.99
N HIS A 242 13.92 -11.80 -16.72
CA HIS A 242 14.37 -12.78 -15.74
C HIS A 242 13.55 -14.08 -15.81
N ALA A 243 14.20 -15.25 -15.64
CA ALA A 243 13.55 -16.57 -15.69
C ALA A 243 12.37 -16.67 -14.70
N TYR A 244 12.57 -16.22 -13.46
CA TYR A 244 11.52 -16.21 -12.44
C TYR A 244 10.32 -15.33 -12.82
N THR A 245 10.54 -14.18 -13.48
CA THR A 245 9.44 -13.34 -13.98
C THR A 245 8.61 -14.07 -15.03
N LYS A 246 9.27 -14.83 -15.91
CA LYS A 246 8.60 -15.68 -16.92
C LYS A 246 7.74 -16.76 -16.26
N GLU A 247 8.28 -17.44 -15.25
CA GLU A 247 7.54 -18.44 -14.46
C GLU A 247 6.33 -17.82 -13.75
N LEU A 248 6.52 -16.65 -13.14
CA LEU A 248 5.47 -15.93 -12.44
C LEU A 248 4.32 -15.52 -13.38
N LEU A 249 4.64 -15.08 -14.59
CA LEU A 249 3.65 -14.72 -15.62
C LEU A 249 2.99 -15.96 -16.24
N ALA A 250 3.72 -17.04 -16.42
CA ALA A 250 3.18 -18.30 -16.95
C ALA A 250 2.19 -18.99 -16.00
N ALA A 251 2.28 -18.70 -14.71
CA ALA A 251 1.35 -19.19 -13.69
C ALA A 251 0.01 -18.41 -13.66
N LEU A 252 -0.13 -17.32 -14.45
CA LEU A 252 -1.41 -16.63 -14.59
C LEU A 252 -2.39 -17.50 -15.37
N PRO A 253 -3.66 -17.59 -14.96
CA PRO A 253 -4.73 -18.11 -15.82
C PRO A 253 -4.72 -17.34 -17.14
N LYS A 254 -4.85 -18.04 -18.25
CA LYS A 254 -4.95 -17.38 -19.57
C LYS A 254 -6.14 -16.40 -19.51
N THR A 255 -5.97 -15.22 -20.09
CA THR A 255 -6.91 -14.09 -20.04
C THR A 255 -8.33 -14.40 -20.55
N GLU A 256 -8.55 -15.53 -21.17
CA GLU A 256 -9.86 -16.02 -21.60
C GLU A 256 -10.70 -16.62 -20.46
N ASP A 257 -10.09 -16.99 -19.33
CA ASP A 257 -10.80 -17.66 -18.21
C ASP A 257 -11.12 -16.72 -17.02
N LEU A 258 -10.78 -15.45 -17.09
CA LEU A 258 -10.84 -14.56 -15.90
C LEU A 258 -12.10 -13.69 -15.80
N TRP A 259 -12.95 -13.63 -16.86
CA TRP A 259 -14.08 -12.67 -16.89
C TRP A 259 -15.32 -13.13 -17.66
N ASP A 260 -15.47 -14.43 -17.96
CA ASP A 260 -16.63 -15.01 -18.63
C ASP A 260 -17.60 -15.73 -17.66
N ASP A 261 -17.88 -15.11 -16.48
CA ASP A 261 -19.02 -15.51 -15.65
C ASP A 261 -19.67 -14.27 -15.02
#